data_73dd8a16fad620db0460315868e4bba6
#
_entry.id   73dd8a16fad620db0460315868e4bba6
#
_cell.length_a   1.000
_cell.length_b   1.000
_cell.length_c   1.000
_cell.angle_alpha   90.00
_cell.angle_beta   90.00
_cell.angle_gamma   90.00
#
_symmetry.space_group_name_H-M   'P 1'
#
loop_
_entity.id
_entity.type
_entity.pdbx_description
1 polymer ?
#
loop_
_entity_poly.entity_id
_entity_poly.type
_entity_poly.pdbx_seq_one_letter_code
_entity_poly.pdbx_strand_id
1 'polypeptide(L)'
;GLSEQQRHAFLHWVKHFRLANPRQLKRLHNSYNLLRHFYGEDGASAKPADNIGDLVKTLEFPLMITLFALEYLNSLDDPPLRTQLKSSLRGRTKLAFEDEAQPKIRQSLINPAVITLVNRAMPGSQLHLVDAVEPFVLPAIEQNVEAPANVA
;
A
#
# COMPACT_ATOMS: atom_id res chain seq x y z
N GLY A 1 -10.61 -11.94 -12.59
CA GLY A 1 -9.20 -11.64 -12.68
C GLY A 1 -8.92 -10.17 -12.94
N LEU A 2 -7.66 -9.84 -13.03
CA LEU A 2 -7.24 -8.48 -13.29
C LEU A 2 -7.34 -8.16 -14.79
N SER A 3 -7.77 -6.93 -15.11
CA SER A 3 -7.67 -6.43 -16.47
C SER A 3 -6.20 -6.28 -16.84
N GLU A 4 -5.93 -6.06 -18.13
CA GLU A 4 -4.57 -5.84 -18.59
C GLU A 4 -3.93 -4.62 -17.94
N GLN A 5 -4.69 -3.54 -17.80
CA GLN A 5 -4.20 -2.32 -17.15
C GLN A 5 -3.92 -2.53 -15.66
N GLN A 6 -4.80 -3.24 -14.97
CA GLN A 6 -4.60 -3.58 -13.56
C GLN A 6 -3.37 -4.46 -13.38
N ARG A 7 -3.18 -5.42 -14.26
CA ARG A 7 -2.02 -6.30 -14.22
C ARG A 7 -0.73 -5.52 -14.47
N HIS A 8 -0.77 -4.60 -15.41
CA HIS A 8 0.36 -3.73 -15.70
C HIS A 8 0.73 -2.87 -14.48
N ALA A 9 -0.27 -2.25 -13.86
CA ALA A 9 -0.06 -1.46 -12.65
C ALA A 9 0.45 -2.34 -11.49
N PHE A 10 -0.09 -3.53 -11.33
CA PHE A 10 0.34 -4.48 -10.30
C PHE A 10 1.83 -4.80 -10.45
N LEU A 11 2.26 -5.13 -11.66
CA LEU A 11 3.67 -5.42 -11.93
C LEU A 11 4.57 -4.21 -11.71
N HIS A 12 4.07 -3.03 -12.04
CA HIS A 12 4.82 -1.80 -11.78
C HIS A 12 5.12 -1.64 -10.28
N TRP A 13 4.12 -1.82 -9.43
CA TRP A 13 4.31 -1.67 -7.99
C TRP A 13 5.07 -2.83 -7.35
N VAL A 14 4.94 -4.03 -7.89
CA VAL A 14 5.81 -5.15 -7.51
C VAL A 14 7.28 -4.77 -7.69
N LYS A 15 7.61 -4.18 -8.83
CA LYS A 15 8.98 -3.75 -9.11
C LYS A 15 9.40 -2.58 -8.23
N HIS A 16 8.54 -1.60 -8.08
CA HIS A 16 8.84 -0.42 -7.26
C HIS A 16 9.17 -0.82 -5.82
N PHE A 17 8.35 -1.66 -5.21
CA PHE A 17 8.55 -2.09 -3.83
C PHE A 17 9.45 -3.32 -3.70
N ARG A 18 10.01 -3.80 -4.79
CA ARG A 18 10.97 -4.92 -4.81
C ARG A 18 10.41 -6.19 -4.14
N LEU A 19 9.16 -6.47 -4.41
CA LEU A 19 8.48 -7.64 -3.86
C LEU A 19 8.72 -8.82 -4.79
N ALA A 20 9.51 -9.79 -4.34
CA ALA A 20 9.92 -10.91 -5.18
C ALA A 20 9.42 -12.27 -4.69
N ASN A 21 8.91 -12.35 -3.47
CA ASN A 21 8.47 -13.60 -2.88
C ASN A 21 7.16 -14.07 -3.51
N PRO A 22 7.11 -15.24 -4.18
CA PRO A 22 5.89 -15.71 -4.84
C PRO A 22 4.67 -15.85 -3.92
N ARG A 23 4.87 -16.27 -2.68
CA ARG A 23 3.77 -16.38 -1.71
C ARG A 23 3.21 -15.01 -1.35
N GLN A 24 4.09 -14.04 -1.19
CA GLN A 24 3.69 -12.66 -0.93
C GLN A 24 2.92 -12.08 -2.11
N LEU A 25 3.38 -12.30 -3.32
CA LEU A 25 2.72 -11.83 -4.53
C LEU A 25 1.34 -12.44 -4.68
N LYS A 26 1.20 -13.72 -4.41
CA LYS A 26 -0.09 -14.40 -4.46
C LYS A 26 -1.04 -13.82 -3.42
N ARG A 27 -0.56 -13.59 -2.20
CA ARG A 27 -1.37 -12.98 -1.14
C ARG A 27 -1.80 -11.58 -1.52
N LEU A 28 -0.90 -10.78 -2.09
CA LEU A 28 -1.21 -9.42 -2.53
C LEU A 28 -2.27 -9.43 -3.63
N HIS A 29 -2.15 -10.35 -4.58
CA HIS A 29 -3.13 -10.49 -5.64
C HIS A 29 -4.52 -10.82 -5.05
N ASN A 30 -4.58 -11.76 -4.13
CA ASN A 30 -5.82 -12.14 -3.47
C ASN A 30 -6.40 -10.99 -2.64
N SER A 31 -5.56 -10.31 -1.88
CA SER A 31 -5.98 -9.16 -1.07
C SER A 31 -6.49 -8.02 -1.93
N TYR A 32 -5.85 -7.75 -3.05
CA TYR A 32 -6.30 -6.72 -3.97
C TYR A 32 -7.67 -7.08 -4.57
N ASN A 33 -7.87 -8.33 -4.94
CA ASN A 33 -9.18 -8.77 -5.44
C ASN A 33 -10.28 -8.58 -4.39
N LEU A 34 -9.98 -8.88 -3.12
CA LEU A 34 -10.94 -8.66 -2.04
C LEU A 34 -11.24 -7.18 -1.82
N LEU A 35 -10.21 -6.34 -1.82
CA LEU A 35 -10.37 -4.89 -1.70
C LEU A 35 -11.22 -4.33 -2.82
N ARG A 36 -10.94 -4.74 -4.03
CA ARG A 36 -11.67 -4.29 -5.21
C ARG A 36 -13.13 -4.71 -5.15
N HIS A 37 -13.38 -5.94 -4.73
CA HIS A 37 -14.73 -6.45 -4.56
C HIS A 37 -15.48 -5.68 -3.47
N PHE A 38 -14.79 -5.36 -2.39
CA PHE A 38 -15.42 -4.70 -1.23
C PHE A 38 -15.67 -3.20 -1.47
N TYR A 39 -14.71 -2.50 -2.07
CA TYR A 39 -14.78 -1.05 -2.19
C TYR A 39 -14.87 -0.54 -3.63
N GLY A 40 -14.36 -1.26 -4.58
CA GLY A 40 -13.97 -0.70 -5.85
C GLY A 40 -14.85 -1.04 -7.06
N GLU A 41 -15.81 -1.95 -6.92
CA GLU A 41 -16.58 -2.37 -8.09
C GLU A 41 -17.40 -1.24 -8.70
N ASP A 42 -18.01 -0.41 -7.88
CA ASP A 42 -18.77 0.72 -8.36
C ASP A 42 -17.89 1.75 -9.06
N GLY A 43 -16.67 1.93 -8.56
CA GLY A 43 -15.69 2.77 -9.21
C GLY A 43 -15.07 2.12 -10.44
N ALA A 44 -14.97 0.79 -10.43
CA ALA A 44 -14.43 0.03 -11.54
C ALA A 44 -15.35 -0.01 -12.76
N SER A 45 -16.64 0.21 -12.59
CA SER A 45 -17.58 0.31 -13.69
C SER A 45 -17.45 1.62 -14.45
N ALA A 46 -16.67 2.55 -13.95
CA ALA A 46 -16.33 3.76 -14.69
C ALA A 46 -15.47 3.41 -15.90
N LYS A 47 -15.37 4.36 -16.83
CA LYS A 47 -14.66 4.17 -18.10
C LYS A 47 -13.30 3.49 -17.92
N PRO A 48 -12.93 2.55 -18.82
CA PRO A 48 -11.60 1.98 -18.83
C PRO A 48 -10.55 3.09 -18.88
N ALA A 49 -9.51 2.94 -18.08
CA ALA A 49 -8.42 3.91 -18.09
C ALA A 49 -7.54 3.65 -19.32
N ASP A 50 -7.23 4.69 -20.08
CA ASP A 50 -6.41 4.56 -21.27
C ASP A 50 -4.93 4.45 -20.96
N ASN A 51 -4.52 4.91 -19.76
CA ASN A 51 -3.13 4.90 -19.35
C ASN A 51 -3.02 4.92 -17.82
N ILE A 52 -1.80 4.79 -17.32
CA ILE A 52 -1.55 4.79 -15.87
C ILE A 52 -2.00 6.11 -15.22
N GLY A 53 -1.85 7.23 -15.90
CA GLY A 53 -2.31 8.52 -15.39
C GLY A 53 -3.81 8.53 -15.14
N ASP A 54 -4.58 7.88 -15.98
CA ASP A 54 -6.02 7.75 -15.79
C ASP A 54 -6.35 6.79 -14.67
N LEU A 55 -5.59 5.68 -14.54
CA LEU A 55 -5.76 4.74 -13.43
C LEU A 55 -5.57 5.41 -12.07
N VAL A 56 -4.65 6.35 -11.99
CA VAL A 56 -4.40 7.09 -10.74
C VAL A 56 -5.63 7.85 -10.28
N LYS A 57 -6.49 8.25 -11.20
CA LYS A 57 -7.72 8.98 -10.88
C LYS A 57 -8.85 8.08 -10.42
N THR A 58 -8.72 6.77 -10.60
CA THR A 58 -9.72 5.81 -10.16
C THR A 58 -9.44 5.35 -8.74
N LEU A 59 -10.46 4.85 -8.06
CA LEU A 59 -10.27 4.30 -6.72
C LEU A 59 -9.40 3.04 -6.74
N GLU A 60 -9.49 2.25 -7.79
CA GLU A 60 -8.72 1.01 -7.88
C GLU A 60 -7.22 1.21 -7.75
N PHE A 61 -6.70 2.23 -8.42
CA PHE A 61 -5.27 2.49 -8.40
C PHE A 61 -4.76 2.90 -7.01
N PRO A 62 -5.40 3.85 -6.30
CA PRO A 62 -5.01 4.18 -4.93
C PRO A 62 -5.16 3.02 -3.95
N LEU A 63 -6.16 2.16 -4.12
CA LEU A 63 -6.30 0.97 -3.27
C LEU A 63 -5.13 0.01 -3.48
N MET A 64 -4.74 -0.21 -4.72
CA MET A 64 -3.61 -1.09 -5.05
C MET A 64 -2.30 -0.56 -4.45
N ILE A 65 -1.99 0.70 -4.68
CA ILE A 65 -0.73 1.27 -4.19
C ILE A 65 -0.72 1.32 -2.66
N THR A 66 -1.85 1.59 -2.03
CA THR A 66 -1.94 1.59 -0.57
C THR A 66 -1.66 0.20 0.00
N LEU A 67 -2.25 -0.83 -0.62
CA LEU A 67 -2.00 -2.21 -0.23
C LEU A 67 -0.52 -2.55 -0.33
N PHE A 68 0.11 -2.22 -1.43
CA PHE A 68 1.53 -2.50 -1.66
C PHE A 68 2.42 -1.73 -0.70
N ALA A 69 2.09 -0.47 -0.43
CA ALA A 69 2.84 0.36 0.50
C ALA A 69 2.79 -0.22 1.92
N LEU A 70 1.62 -0.64 2.38
CA LEU A 70 1.47 -1.24 3.71
C LEU A 70 2.18 -2.60 3.79
N GLU A 71 2.11 -3.39 2.72
CA GLU A 71 2.83 -4.66 2.67
C GLU A 71 4.34 -4.44 2.74
N TYR A 72 4.84 -3.44 2.03
CA TYR A 72 6.24 -3.05 2.10
C TYR A 72 6.63 -2.63 3.52
N LEU A 73 5.82 -1.81 4.19
CA LEU A 73 6.10 -1.39 5.56
C LEU A 73 6.21 -2.58 6.50
N ASN A 74 5.35 -3.57 6.35
CA ASN A 74 5.37 -4.76 7.19
C ASN A 74 6.61 -5.61 6.95
N SER A 75 7.29 -5.45 5.82
CA SER A 75 8.53 -6.15 5.53
C SER A 75 9.76 -5.49 6.15
N LEU A 76 9.62 -4.27 6.65
CA LEU A 76 10.73 -3.54 7.26
C LEU A 76 10.97 -4.02 8.70
N ASP A 77 12.20 -4.39 8.97
CA ASP A 77 12.61 -4.79 10.31
C ASP A 77 13.11 -3.60 11.11
N ASP A 78 12.27 -2.59 11.22
CA ASP A 78 12.59 -1.34 11.90
C ASP A 78 11.28 -0.70 12.37
N PRO A 79 10.80 -1.06 13.58
CA PRO A 79 9.51 -0.55 14.05
C PRO A 79 9.38 0.96 14.12
N PRO A 80 10.38 1.74 14.56
CA PRO A 80 10.27 3.19 14.54
C PRO A 80 10.12 3.74 13.13
N LEU A 81 10.87 3.20 12.16
CA LEU A 81 10.78 3.62 10.77
C LEU A 81 9.41 3.31 10.20
N ARG A 82 8.88 2.12 10.46
CA ARG A 82 7.52 1.75 10.00
C ARG A 82 6.49 2.74 10.53
N THR A 83 6.57 3.09 11.81
CA THR A 83 5.63 4.03 12.41
C THR A 83 5.71 5.40 11.76
N GLN A 84 6.92 5.89 11.54
CA GLN A 84 7.12 7.20 10.89
C GLN A 84 6.57 7.21 9.46
N LEU A 85 6.89 6.19 8.68
CA LEU A 85 6.43 6.09 7.29
C LEU A 85 4.92 5.94 7.21
N LYS A 86 4.33 5.13 8.08
CA LYS A 86 2.89 4.97 8.12
C LYS A 86 2.19 6.27 8.48
N SER A 87 2.74 7.02 9.42
CA SER A 87 2.22 8.33 9.79
C SER A 87 2.29 9.31 8.61
N SER A 88 3.35 9.24 7.81
CA SER A 88 3.46 10.07 6.62
C SER A 88 2.43 9.69 5.55
N LEU A 89 2.12 8.40 5.40
CA LEU A 89 1.07 7.95 4.48
C LEU A 89 -0.29 8.51 4.89
N ARG A 90 -0.53 8.71 6.17
CA ARG A 90 -1.76 9.32 6.70
C ARG A 90 -1.75 10.84 6.65
N GLY A 91 -0.65 11.44 6.21
CA GLY A 91 -0.50 12.89 6.19
C GLY A 91 -0.30 13.54 7.55
N ARG A 92 0.03 12.74 8.57
CA ARG A 92 0.23 13.24 9.95
C ARG A 92 1.66 13.67 10.23
N THR A 93 2.62 13.16 9.48
CA THR A 93 4.03 13.47 9.63
C THR A 93 4.61 13.83 8.28
N LYS A 94 5.32 14.96 8.22
CA LYS A 94 6.05 15.36 7.02
C LYS A 94 7.50 14.92 7.20
N LEU A 95 7.97 14.05 6.32
CA LEU A 95 9.32 13.51 6.38
C LEU A 95 10.26 14.26 5.46
N ALA A 96 11.52 14.41 5.91
CA ALA A 96 12.57 15.04 5.14
C ALA A 96 13.33 14.00 4.31
N PHE A 97 12.81 13.65 3.14
CA PHE A 97 13.41 12.62 2.28
C PHE A 97 14.76 13.02 1.72
N GLU A 98 15.07 14.31 1.70
CA GLU A 98 16.34 14.83 1.18
C GLU A 98 17.39 14.99 2.28
N ASP A 99 17.03 14.78 3.53
CA ASP A 99 17.93 14.95 4.67
C ASP A 99 18.93 13.80 4.72
N GLU A 100 20.22 14.14 4.52
CA GLU A 100 21.30 13.15 4.57
C GLU A 100 21.52 12.60 5.99
N ALA A 101 21.05 13.29 7.02
CA ALA A 101 21.11 12.80 8.39
C ALA A 101 20.12 11.69 8.67
N GLN A 102 19.17 11.46 7.77
CA GLN A 102 18.16 10.42 7.90
C GLN A 102 18.19 9.47 6.70
N PRO A 103 19.26 8.67 6.57
CA PRO A 103 19.45 7.84 5.37
C PRO A 103 18.34 6.81 5.17
N LYS A 104 17.76 6.28 6.23
CA LYS A 104 16.67 5.30 6.13
C LYS A 104 15.41 5.92 5.53
N ILE A 105 15.09 7.15 5.91
CA ILE A 105 13.96 7.88 5.33
C ILE A 105 14.26 8.18 3.86
N ARG A 106 15.44 8.69 3.57
CA ARG A 106 15.83 9.07 2.21
C ARG A 106 15.81 7.87 1.25
N GLN A 107 16.18 6.69 1.72
CA GLN A 107 16.23 5.47 0.92
C GLN A 107 14.91 4.72 0.89
N SER A 108 13.92 5.19 1.61
CA SER A 108 12.64 4.51 1.68
C SER A 108 11.93 4.48 0.33
N LEU A 109 11.29 3.37 0.04
CA LEU A 109 10.46 3.21 -1.15
C LEU A 109 9.08 3.87 -0.98
N ILE A 110 8.74 4.33 0.24
CA ILE A 110 7.62 5.23 0.50
C ILE A 110 8.10 6.65 0.22
N ASN A 111 8.22 6.99 -1.05
CA ASN A 111 8.71 8.30 -1.47
C ASN A 111 7.57 9.34 -1.50
N PRO A 112 7.86 10.63 -1.74
CA PRO A 112 6.82 11.66 -1.78
C PRO A 112 5.71 11.38 -2.79
N ALA A 113 6.02 10.76 -3.93
CA ALA A 113 5.01 10.43 -4.92
C ALA A 113 4.01 9.39 -4.39
N VAL A 114 4.51 8.36 -3.72
CA VAL A 114 3.67 7.35 -3.08
C VAL A 114 2.79 7.98 -2.02
N ILE A 115 3.37 8.85 -1.18
CA ILE A 115 2.60 9.52 -0.12
C ILE A 115 1.46 10.34 -0.72
N THR A 116 1.73 11.08 -1.79
CA THR A 116 0.70 11.88 -2.46
C THR A 116 -0.46 11.02 -2.97
N LEU A 117 -0.15 9.83 -3.50
CA LEU A 117 -1.17 8.92 -4.02
C LEU A 117 -1.99 8.26 -2.91
N VAL A 118 -1.39 7.99 -1.76
CA VAL A 118 -2.01 7.24 -0.67
C VAL A 118 -2.71 8.17 0.33
N ASN A 119 -2.18 9.36 0.56
CA ASN A 119 -2.74 10.28 1.56
C ASN A 119 -4.01 10.95 1.06
N ARG A 120 -5.10 10.21 1.12
CA ARG A 120 -6.41 10.70 0.72
C ARG A 120 -7.50 9.89 1.40
N ALA A 121 -8.70 10.47 1.44
CA ALA A 121 -9.88 9.77 1.94
C ALA A 121 -10.51 8.93 0.85
N MET A 122 -11.26 7.92 1.27
CA MET A 122 -12.16 7.19 0.38
C MET A 122 -13.21 8.15 -0.19
N PRO A 123 -13.55 8.04 -1.48
CA PRO A 123 -14.61 8.87 -2.07
C PRO A 123 -15.93 8.72 -1.30
N GLY A 124 -16.59 9.85 -1.04
CA GLY A 124 -17.86 9.86 -0.32
C GLY A 124 -17.77 9.52 1.16
N SER A 125 -16.57 9.49 1.73
CA SER A 125 -16.34 9.11 3.12
C SER A 125 -15.22 9.95 3.69
N GLN A 126 -15.11 9.98 5.01
CA GLN A 126 -13.96 10.56 5.70
C GLN A 126 -12.92 9.51 6.07
N LEU A 127 -13.18 8.26 5.75
CA LEU A 127 -12.25 7.16 6.03
C LEU A 127 -11.00 7.30 5.15
N HIS A 128 -9.85 7.35 5.79
CA HIS A 128 -8.58 7.42 5.07
C HIS A 128 -8.29 6.09 4.35
N LEU A 129 -7.63 6.16 3.19
CA LEU A 129 -7.26 4.97 2.43
C LEU A 129 -6.48 3.95 3.27
N VAL A 130 -5.53 4.41 4.07
CA VAL A 130 -4.76 3.52 4.93
C VAL A 130 -5.67 2.73 5.86
N ASP A 131 -6.66 3.40 6.45
CA ASP A 131 -7.59 2.73 7.36
C ASP A 131 -8.52 1.75 6.63
N ALA A 132 -8.89 2.07 5.40
CA ALA A 132 -9.71 1.18 4.58
C ALA A 132 -8.96 -0.09 4.18
N VAL A 133 -7.66 0.02 3.91
CA VAL A 133 -6.85 -1.08 3.36
C VAL A 133 -6.18 -1.90 4.45
N GLU A 134 -5.81 -1.28 5.57
CA GLU A 134 -5.03 -1.94 6.62
C GLU A 134 -5.61 -3.28 7.09
N PRO A 135 -6.95 -3.45 7.25
CA PRO A 135 -7.50 -4.74 7.65
C PRO A 135 -7.23 -5.89 6.68
N PHE A 136 -6.86 -5.58 5.44
CA PHE A 136 -6.56 -6.58 4.41
C PHE A 136 -5.09 -6.94 4.34
N VAL A 137 -4.27 -6.33 5.20
CA VAL A 137 -2.82 -6.55 5.24
C VAL A 137 -2.47 -7.34 6.48
N LEU A 138 -1.71 -8.42 6.31
CA LEU A 138 -1.30 -9.25 7.43
C LEU A 138 -0.13 -8.59 8.19
N PRO A 139 -0.23 -8.48 9.53
CA PRO A 139 0.88 -7.98 10.34
C PRO A 139 1.95 -9.06 10.45
N ALA A 140 2.91 -9.07 9.53
CA ALA A 140 3.86 -10.17 9.37
C ALA A 140 4.73 -10.41 10.58
N ILE A 141 5.18 -9.36 11.25
CA ILE A 141 6.12 -9.48 12.37
C ILE A 141 5.40 -9.82 13.67
N GLU A 142 4.27 -9.19 13.89
CA GLU A 142 3.47 -9.37 15.10
C GLU A 142 2.99 -10.81 15.23
N GLN A 143 2.65 -11.45 14.12
CA GLN A 143 2.23 -12.85 14.14
C GLN A 143 3.32 -13.77 14.66
N ASN A 144 4.56 -13.51 14.27
CA ASN A 144 5.69 -14.32 14.70
C ASN A 144 6.02 -14.14 16.16
N VAL A 145 5.78 -12.95 16.70
CA VAL A 145 6.05 -12.65 18.09
C VAL A 145 4.94 -13.19 19.00
N GLU A 146 3.70 -13.05 18.58
CA GLU A 146 2.56 -13.46 19.38
C GLU A 146 2.52 -14.95 19.64
N ALA A 147 2.88 -15.76 18.66
CA ALA A 147 2.83 -17.20 18.82
C ALA A 147 3.64 -17.71 20.02
N PRO A 148 4.90 -17.32 20.21
CA PRO A 148 5.64 -17.74 21.41
C PRO A 148 5.22 -16.99 22.67
N ALA A 149 4.85 -15.73 22.56
CA ALA A 149 4.50 -14.93 23.73
C ALA A 149 3.22 -15.42 24.40
N ASN A 150 2.27 -15.88 23.63
CA ASN A 150 0.99 -16.34 24.14
C ASN A 150 1.08 -17.69 24.84
N VAL A 151 2.17 -18.38 24.69
CA VAL A 151 2.40 -19.65 25.35
C VAL A 151 2.80 -19.45 26.82
N ALA A 152 3.37 -18.31 27.07
CA ALA A 152 3.71 -17.97 28.46
C ALA A 152 2.45 -17.63 29.25
#